data_40598ba29445d5b435355b0d4c4f8f4a
#
_entry.id   40598ba29445d5b435355b0d4c4f8f4a
#
_cell.length_a   1.000
_cell.length_b   1.000
_cell.length_c   1.000
_cell.angle_alpha   90.00
_cell.angle_beta   90.00
_cell.angle_gamma   90.00
#
_symmetry.space_group_name_H-M   'P 1'
#
loop_
_entity.id
_entity.type
_entity.pdbx_description
1 polymer ?
#
loop_
_entity_poly.entity_id
_entity_poly.type
_entity_poly.pdbx_seq_one_letter_code
_entity_poly.pdbx_strand_id
1 'polypeptide(L)'
;RDTDRSRGLGDVYKRQEVECVVDGIRRYNIMRNHTAAHLLQAALRKVLGTHVEQAGQLVDGQRVRFDFTHFSALTKEETARVEEIVNDEILSAVQVTSTEMPIEEAKKLGAMALFGEKYGDIVRVVQVGEFSTEFCGGTHVNNTARLGLFKIISESSVASGVRRIEGVTGRGVLQHMAEDAKTIQDASSALKLNNPAELPEACEHLLSEQKELRRELEKANARLANWQVDGLFDSAEMVKGVKIITGSFSSTTADALRTMLSLIHISEPTRPISIS
;
A
#
# COMPACT_ATOMS: atom_id res chain seq x y z
N ARG A 1 32.39 -6.93 20.34
CA ARG A 1 33.07 -7.71 21.41
C ARG A 1 34.50 -7.85 20.96
N ASP A 2 35.39 -7.04 21.51
CA ASP A 2 36.82 -7.22 21.34
C ASP A 2 37.20 -8.51 22.04
N THR A 3 37.62 -9.46 21.25
CA THR A 3 38.19 -10.70 21.77
C THR A 3 39.59 -10.41 22.29
N ASP A 4 40.06 -11.21 23.24
CA ASP A 4 41.28 -11.14 24.05
C ASP A 4 42.63 -10.91 23.29
N ARG A 5 42.59 -10.74 21.96
CA ARG A 5 43.76 -10.48 21.11
C ARG A 5 44.21 -9.03 21.06
N SER A 6 43.44 -8.10 21.66
CA SER A 6 43.73 -6.64 21.60
C SER A 6 44.23 -6.05 22.91
N ARG A 7 44.64 -6.86 23.90
CA ARG A 7 45.06 -6.38 25.23
C ARG A 7 46.16 -5.34 25.22
N GLY A 8 46.99 -5.28 24.17
CA GLY A 8 48.03 -4.27 24.06
C GLY A 8 47.65 -3.04 23.25
N LEU A 9 46.74 -3.18 22.27
CA LEU A 9 46.31 -2.10 21.38
C LEU A 9 45.07 -1.36 21.93
N GLY A 10 44.20 -2.04 22.66
CA GLY A 10 42.97 -1.45 23.19
C GLY A 10 43.19 -0.27 24.17
N ASP A 11 44.28 -0.27 24.95
CA ASP A 11 44.62 0.84 25.84
C ASP A 11 45.19 2.06 25.12
N VAL A 12 45.88 1.85 23.97
CA VAL A 12 46.39 2.93 23.16
C VAL A 12 45.20 3.64 22.45
N TYR A 13 44.26 2.88 21.93
CA TYR A 13 43.07 3.44 21.25
C TYR A 13 42.11 4.16 22.22
N LYS A 14 42.01 3.72 23.48
CA LYS A 14 41.16 4.37 24.52
C LYS A 14 41.64 5.77 24.92
N ARG A 15 42.84 6.18 24.54
CA ARG A 15 43.42 7.48 24.92
C ARG A 15 43.61 8.42 23.74
N GLN A 16 43.14 8.04 22.57
CA GLN A 16 43.19 8.90 21.38
C GLN A 16 42.01 9.87 21.38
N GLU A 17 42.28 11.11 21.04
CA GLU A 17 41.21 12.03 20.63
C GLU A 17 40.63 11.57 19.32
N VAL A 18 39.29 11.46 19.27
CA VAL A 18 38.53 11.07 18.11
C VAL A 18 37.52 12.16 17.77
N GLU A 19 37.44 12.50 16.50
CA GLU A 19 36.40 13.39 16.00
C GLU A 19 35.17 12.55 15.60
N CYS A 20 34.02 12.83 16.21
CA CYS A 20 32.75 12.21 15.88
C CYS A 20 31.98 13.10 14.90
N VAL A 21 31.92 12.72 13.65
CA VAL A 21 31.20 13.45 12.60
C VAL A 21 29.85 12.78 12.35
N VAL A 22 28.76 13.53 12.54
CA VAL A 22 27.40 13.06 12.23
C VAL A 22 27.07 13.41 10.81
N ASP A 23 26.54 12.43 10.03
CA ASP A 23 25.96 12.71 8.73
C ASP A 23 24.77 13.68 8.88
N GLY A 24 25.01 14.94 8.55
CA GLY A 24 24.05 16.02 8.71
C GLY A 24 22.80 15.86 7.85
N ILE A 25 22.94 15.32 6.65
CA ILE A 25 21.82 15.11 5.72
C ILE A 25 20.91 14.01 6.27
N ARG A 26 21.48 12.87 6.64
CA ARG A 26 20.74 11.77 7.25
C ARG A 26 20.08 12.19 8.55
N ARG A 27 20.79 12.90 9.43
CA ARG A 27 20.27 13.44 10.69
C ARG A 27 19.06 14.34 10.42
N TYR A 28 19.17 15.24 9.47
CA TYR A 28 18.11 16.19 9.16
C TYR A 28 16.85 15.50 8.61
N ASN A 29 17.01 14.48 7.78
CA ASN A 29 15.88 13.67 7.30
C ASN A 29 15.19 12.91 8.44
N ILE A 30 15.98 12.33 9.38
CA ILE A 30 15.42 11.70 10.59
C ILE A 30 14.64 12.72 11.42
N MET A 31 15.15 13.93 11.61
CA MET A 31 14.47 14.99 12.35
C MET A 31 13.11 15.35 11.71
N ARG A 32 13.05 15.44 10.38
CA ARG A 32 11.80 15.66 9.65
C ARG A 32 10.80 14.54 9.90
N ASN A 33 11.19 13.30 9.66
CA ASN A 33 10.34 12.13 9.83
C ASN A 33 9.89 11.96 11.29
N HIS A 34 10.75 12.28 12.25
CA HIS A 34 10.39 12.18 13.66
C HIS A 34 9.39 13.28 14.07
N THR A 35 9.57 14.50 13.60
CA THR A 35 8.57 15.54 13.84
C THR A 35 7.24 15.22 13.14
N ALA A 36 7.28 14.64 11.94
CA ALA A 36 6.07 14.17 11.24
C ALA A 36 5.32 13.09 12.05
N ALA A 37 6.04 12.21 12.78
CA ALA A 37 5.39 11.20 13.63
C ALA A 37 4.54 11.83 14.74
N HIS A 38 5.00 12.90 15.37
CA HIS A 38 4.23 13.64 16.37
C HIS A 38 2.99 14.30 15.76
N LEU A 39 3.14 14.94 14.58
CA LEU A 39 2.00 15.51 13.85
C LEU A 39 1.00 14.42 13.45
N LEU A 40 1.49 13.28 12.97
CA LEU A 40 0.66 12.14 12.57
C LEU A 40 -0.14 11.59 13.75
N GLN A 41 0.50 11.40 14.92
CA GLN A 41 -0.19 10.94 16.14
C GLN A 41 -1.31 11.90 16.53
N ALA A 42 -1.04 13.19 16.57
CA ALA A 42 -2.05 14.19 16.93
C ALA A 42 -3.20 14.24 15.90
N ALA A 43 -2.89 14.16 14.59
CA ALA A 43 -3.88 14.12 13.52
C ALA A 43 -4.74 12.87 13.59
N LEU A 44 -4.16 11.68 13.81
CA LEU A 44 -4.90 10.43 13.98
C LEU A 44 -5.86 10.50 15.16
N ARG A 45 -5.43 11.03 16.29
CA ARG A 45 -6.31 11.24 17.46
C ARG A 45 -7.45 12.22 17.17
N LYS A 46 -7.21 13.24 16.37
CA LYS A 46 -8.21 14.24 15.98
C LYS A 46 -9.26 13.66 15.04
N VAL A 47 -8.88 12.75 14.14
CA VAL A 47 -9.76 12.13 13.13
C VAL A 47 -10.47 10.89 13.67
N LEU A 48 -9.73 9.99 14.32
CA LEU A 48 -10.23 8.68 14.72
C LEU A 48 -10.70 8.64 16.19
N GLY A 49 -10.22 9.57 17.02
CA GLY A 49 -10.58 9.67 18.43
C GLY A 49 -9.43 9.42 19.39
N THR A 50 -9.69 9.71 20.66
CA THR A 50 -8.67 9.70 21.74
C THR A 50 -8.16 8.31 22.12
N HIS A 51 -8.80 7.25 21.67
CA HIS A 51 -8.37 5.86 21.87
C HIS A 51 -7.12 5.48 21.06
N VAL A 52 -6.76 6.31 20.09
CA VAL A 52 -5.53 6.11 19.32
C VAL A 52 -4.32 6.36 20.20
N GLU A 53 -3.53 5.31 20.40
CA GLU A 53 -2.27 5.34 21.15
C GLU A 53 -1.16 4.73 20.31
N GLN A 54 0.06 5.22 20.48
CA GLN A 54 1.22 4.65 19.80
C GLN A 54 1.52 3.25 20.33
N ALA A 55 1.50 2.25 19.44
CA ALA A 55 1.89 0.88 19.74
C ALA A 55 3.33 0.57 19.34
N GLY A 56 3.89 1.33 18.38
CA GLY A 56 5.27 1.22 17.94
C GLY A 56 5.65 2.29 16.93
N GLN A 57 6.95 2.49 16.77
CA GLN A 57 7.47 3.50 15.83
C GLN A 57 8.83 3.08 15.28
N LEU A 58 9.07 3.37 14.01
CA LEU A 58 10.37 3.35 13.39
C LEU A 58 10.55 4.62 12.59
N VAL A 59 11.61 5.38 12.89
CA VAL A 59 11.97 6.60 12.17
C VAL A 59 13.37 6.45 11.62
N ASP A 60 13.50 6.57 10.31
CA ASP A 60 14.79 6.60 9.63
C ASP A 60 14.91 7.81 8.68
N GLY A 61 15.98 7.87 7.89
CA GLY A 61 16.21 8.97 6.96
C GLY A 61 15.31 8.95 5.72
N GLN A 62 14.57 7.88 5.48
CA GLN A 62 13.75 7.68 4.31
C GLN A 62 12.26 7.81 4.61
N ARG A 63 11.81 7.25 5.75
CA ARG A 63 10.39 7.17 6.11
C ARG A 63 10.15 7.22 7.61
N VAL A 64 8.91 7.45 7.95
CA VAL A 64 8.32 7.20 9.27
C VAL A 64 7.37 6.01 9.16
N ARG A 65 7.48 5.06 10.08
CA ARG A 65 6.51 4.01 10.31
C ARG A 65 5.91 4.21 11.69
N PHE A 66 4.61 4.27 11.75
CA PHE A 66 3.86 4.53 12.96
C PHE A 66 2.79 3.45 13.16
N ASP A 67 2.92 2.70 14.24
CA ASP A 67 1.98 1.66 14.63
C ASP A 67 1.09 2.20 15.76
N PHE A 68 -0.23 2.07 15.64
CA PHE A 68 -1.19 2.66 16.57
C PHE A 68 -2.39 1.75 16.81
N THR A 69 -3.04 1.95 17.96
CA THR A 69 -4.23 1.20 18.33
C THR A 69 -5.45 1.70 17.56
N HIS A 70 -6.03 0.84 16.74
CA HIS A 70 -7.32 1.09 16.08
C HIS A 70 -7.90 -0.23 15.57
N PHE A 71 -9.23 -0.35 15.58
CA PHE A 71 -9.94 -1.63 15.37
C PHE A 71 -10.30 -1.91 13.90
N SER A 72 -10.30 -0.90 13.02
CA SER A 72 -10.64 -1.04 11.60
C SER A 72 -9.58 -0.44 10.68
N ALA A 73 -9.61 -0.80 9.39
CA ALA A 73 -8.85 -0.08 8.37
C ALA A 73 -9.36 1.35 8.25
N LEU A 74 -8.47 2.30 8.00
CA LEU A 74 -8.86 3.67 7.70
C LEU A 74 -9.55 3.72 6.33
N THR A 75 -10.60 4.51 6.24
CA THR A 75 -11.19 4.84 4.95
C THR A 75 -10.26 5.76 4.15
N LYS A 76 -10.53 5.89 2.86
CA LYS A 76 -9.78 6.83 2.00
C LYS A 76 -9.95 8.28 2.47
N GLU A 77 -11.14 8.61 2.93
CA GLU A 77 -11.50 9.93 3.45
C GLU A 77 -10.78 10.23 4.76
N GLU A 78 -10.73 9.26 5.69
CA GLU A 78 -9.99 9.40 6.95
C GLU A 78 -8.50 9.56 6.70
N THR A 79 -7.93 8.74 5.81
CA THR A 79 -6.51 8.82 5.43
C THR A 79 -6.18 10.18 4.81
N ALA A 80 -7.01 10.65 3.87
CA ALA A 80 -6.85 11.96 3.24
C ALA A 80 -6.96 13.09 4.28
N ARG A 81 -7.91 12.99 5.22
CA ARG A 81 -8.09 14.00 6.27
C ARG A 81 -6.92 14.06 7.26
N VAL A 82 -6.37 12.90 7.63
CA VAL A 82 -5.14 12.85 8.46
C VAL A 82 -3.98 13.51 7.74
N GLU A 83 -3.77 13.19 6.47
CA GLU A 83 -2.70 13.76 5.65
C GLU A 83 -2.88 15.27 5.48
N GLU A 84 -4.09 15.75 5.25
CA GLU A 84 -4.43 17.16 5.14
C GLU A 84 -4.08 17.91 6.44
N ILE A 85 -4.54 17.42 7.60
CA ILE A 85 -4.26 18.05 8.90
C ILE A 85 -2.75 18.14 9.17
N VAL A 86 -1.99 17.08 8.86
CA VAL A 86 -0.52 17.10 9.04
C VAL A 86 0.11 18.15 8.13
N ASN A 87 -0.33 18.26 6.88
CA ASN A 87 0.20 19.24 5.95
C ASN A 87 -0.22 20.68 6.29
N ASP A 88 -1.41 20.90 6.82
CA ASP A 88 -1.84 22.21 7.34
C ASP A 88 -0.92 22.70 8.46
N GLU A 89 -0.55 21.83 9.40
CA GLU A 89 0.40 22.16 10.47
C GLU A 89 1.82 22.40 9.94
N ILE A 90 2.22 21.69 8.87
CA ILE A 90 3.50 21.93 8.19
C ILE A 90 3.50 23.31 7.52
N LEU A 91 2.46 23.63 6.76
CA LEU A 91 2.32 24.89 6.01
C LEU A 91 2.14 26.10 6.92
N SER A 92 1.57 25.88 8.12
CA SER A 92 1.43 26.92 9.15
C SER A 92 2.77 27.32 9.82
N ALA A 93 3.86 26.65 9.47
CA ALA A 93 5.21 26.99 9.97
C ALA A 93 5.30 27.10 11.49
N VAL A 94 4.68 26.15 12.21
CA VAL A 94 4.58 26.15 13.67
C VAL A 94 5.96 25.93 14.30
N GLN A 95 6.27 26.68 15.37
CA GLN A 95 7.50 26.53 16.14
C GLN A 95 7.50 25.18 16.87
N VAL A 96 8.61 24.46 16.78
CA VAL A 96 8.85 23.23 17.53
C VAL A 96 9.88 23.50 18.61
N THR A 97 9.50 23.32 19.86
CA THR A 97 10.36 23.53 21.02
C THR A 97 10.66 22.22 21.74
N SER A 98 11.83 22.14 22.37
CA SER A 98 12.23 21.01 23.21
C SER A 98 12.74 21.55 24.52
N THR A 99 12.12 21.19 25.64
CA THR A 99 12.44 21.68 26.95
C THR A 99 12.57 20.54 27.94
N GLU A 100 13.60 20.55 28.77
CA GLU A 100 13.73 19.63 29.89
C GLU A 100 13.05 20.24 31.13
N MET A 101 12.22 19.45 31.79
CA MET A 101 11.47 19.89 32.95
C MET A 101 11.13 18.74 33.90
N PRO A 102 10.76 19.01 35.15
CA PRO A 102 10.24 17.99 36.06
C PRO A 102 8.98 17.31 35.45
N ILE A 103 8.89 15.98 35.64
CA ILE A 103 7.77 15.17 35.08
C ILE A 103 6.40 15.69 35.53
N GLU A 104 6.29 16.21 36.77
CA GLU A 104 5.03 16.73 37.31
C GLU A 104 4.59 18.04 36.60
N GLU A 105 5.54 18.85 36.14
CA GLU A 105 5.26 20.05 35.35
C GLU A 105 4.83 19.64 33.93
N ALA A 106 5.54 18.70 33.35
CA ALA A 106 5.22 18.16 32.01
C ALA A 106 3.81 17.54 31.93
N LYS A 107 3.39 16.82 33.00
CA LYS A 107 2.01 16.29 33.08
C LYS A 107 0.96 17.41 33.16
N LYS A 108 1.25 18.52 33.87
CA LYS A 108 0.33 19.67 33.91
C LYS A 108 0.14 20.36 32.56
N LEU A 109 1.15 20.27 31.69
CA LEU A 109 1.06 20.75 30.30
C LEU A 109 0.26 19.82 29.41
N GLY A 110 -0.24 18.69 29.93
CA GLY A 110 -0.97 17.68 29.11
C GLY A 110 -0.05 16.86 28.21
N ALA A 111 1.26 16.82 28.49
CA ALA A 111 2.20 16.08 27.68
C ALA A 111 1.89 14.58 27.69
N MET A 112 1.77 13.98 26.49
CA MET A 112 1.52 12.56 26.34
C MET A 112 2.81 11.78 26.58
N ALA A 113 2.72 10.74 27.42
CA ALA A 113 3.79 9.77 27.64
C ALA A 113 3.55 8.53 26.78
N LEU A 114 4.62 7.92 26.30
CA LEU A 114 4.52 6.61 25.62
C LEU A 114 4.11 5.54 26.64
N PHE A 115 3.17 4.70 26.24
CA PHE A 115 2.67 3.63 27.10
C PHE A 115 3.78 2.61 27.43
N GLY A 116 3.98 2.33 28.72
CA GLY A 116 4.94 1.31 29.18
C GLY A 116 6.37 1.81 29.39
N GLU A 117 6.72 3.05 29.08
CA GLU A 117 8.04 3.61 29.38
C GLU A 117 8.14 4.12 30.81
N LYS A 118 9.31 3.89 31.41
CA LYS A 118 9.64 4.44 32.72
C LYS A 118 10.46 5.72 32.56
N TYR A 119 9.90 6.81 33.02
CA TYR A 119 10.54 8.14 32.97
C TYR A 119 11.22 8.45 34.28
N GLY A 120 12.33 9.19 34.23
CA GLY A 120 12.99 9.77 35.40
C GLY A 120 12.26 11.00 35.92
N ASP A 121 12.84 11.64 36.94
CA ASP A 121 12.29 12.86 37.56
C ASP A 121 12.29 14.06 36.60
N ILE A 122 13.24 14.09 35.66
CA ILE A 122 13.34 15.11 34.61
C ILE A 122 13.06 14.44 33.25
N VAL A 123 12.17 15.04 32.50
CA VAL A 123 11.76 14.56 31.17
C VAL A 123 11.96 15.65 30.12
N ARG A 124 12.23 15.23 28.90
CA ARG A 124 12.26 16.12 27.74
C ARG A 124 10.89 16.14 27.08
N VAL A 125 10.31 17.34 27.00
CA VAL A 125 9.02 17.60 26.37
C VAL A 125 9.26 18.27 25.02
N VAL A 126 8.68 17.72 23.97
CA VAL A 126 8.64 18.30 22.63
C VAL A 126 7.25 18.85 22.40
N GLN A 127 7.17 20.13 22.04
CA GLN A 127 5.92 20.82 21.74
C GLN A 127 5.93 21.34 20.31
N VAL A 128 4.84 21.11 19.60
CA VAL A 128 4.56 21.66 18.28
C VAL A 128 3.38 22.61 18.42
N GLY A 129 3.68 23.86 18.79
CA GLY A 129 2.64 24.83 19.15
C GLY A 129 1.68 24.27 20.19
N GLU A 130 0.38 24.42 19.92
CA GLU A 130 -0.72 23.84 20.70
C GLU A 130 -1.20 22.47 20.14
N PHE A 131 -0.62 22.04 19.00
CA PHE A 131 -1.11 20.87 18.27
C PHE A 131 -0.64 19.53 18.86
N SER A 132 0.62 19.44 19.30
CA SER A 132 1.16 18.24 19.94
C SER A 132 2.10 18.61 21.08
N THR A 133 1.98 17.90 22.22
CA THR A 133 2.89 17.98 23.36
C THR A 133 3.17 16.56 23.85
N GLU A 134 4.43 16.12 23.74
CA GLU A 134 4.79 14.72 23.98
C GLU A 134 6.14 14.60 24.70
N PHE A 135 6.30 13.54 25.51
CA PHE A 135 7.60 13.16 26.05
C PHE A 135 8.42 12.52 24.93
N CYS A 136 9.54 13.16 24.58
CA CYS A 136 10.37 12.63 23.50
C CYS A 136 11.85 13.00 23.67
N GLY A 137 12.71 11.97 23.72
CA GLY A 137 14.17 12.12 23.76
C GLY A 137 14.83 12.27 22.38
N GLY A 138 14.06 12.20 21.28
CA GLY A 138 14.59 12.20 19.93
C GLY A 138 14.96 13.58 19.38
N THR A 139 15.44 13.61 18.15
CA THR A 139 15.83 14.84 17.46
C THR A 139 14.71 15.33 16.55
N HIS A 140 14.44 16.63 16.59
CA HIS A 140 13.35 17.29 15.85
C HIS A 140 13.84 18.51 15.08
N VAL A 141 13.07 18.91 14.08
CA VAL A 141 13.24 20.23 13.45
C VAL A 141 12.72 21.30 14.42
N ASN A 142 13.16 22.53 14.25
CA ASN A 142 12.73 23.65 15.10
C ASN A 142 11.50 24.40 14.55
N ASN A 143 11.02 24.02 13.37
CA ASN A 143 9.84 24.58 12.73
C ASN A 143 9.24 23.56 11.77
N THR A 144 7.91 23.43 11.76
CA THR A 144 7.21 22.42 10.95
C THR A 144 7.39 22.63 9.45
N ALA A 145 7.50 23.86 8.95
CA ALA A 145 7.76 24.13 7.53
C ALA A 145 9.03 23.42 7.00
N ARG A 146 9.97 23.08 7.88
CA ARG A 146 11.19 22.35 7.51
C ARG A 146 10.95 20.88 7.13
N LEU A 147 9.76 20.33 7.42
CA LEU A 147 9.36 19.01 6.92
C LEU A 147 9.18 19.02 5.39
N GLY A 148 8.79 20.16 4.81
CA GLY A 148 8.37 20.30 3.43
C GLY A 148 6.92 19.88 3.26
N LEU A 149 6.67 18.64 2.83
CA LEU A 149 5.35 18.03 2.80
C LEU A 149 5.40 16.66 3.47
N PHE A 150 4.24 16.14 3.84
CA PHE A 150 4.04 14.79 4.34
C PHE A 150 3.09 14.02 3.42
N LYS A 151 3.40 12.75 3.14
CA LYS A 151 2.55 11.85 2.36
C LYS A 151 2.45 10.50 3.05
N ILE A 152 1.23 10.00 3.20
CA ILE A 152 0.97 8.62 3.61
C ILE A 152 1.18 7.71 2.39
N ILE A 153 2.04 6.72 2.51
CA ILE A 153 2.38 5.78 1.43
C ILE A 153 1.55 4.51 1.56
N SER A 154 1.35 4.04 2.78
CA SER A 154 0.57 2.83 3.03
C SER A 154 -0.10 2.84 4.39
N GLU A 155 -1.22 2.15 4.48
CA GLU A 155 -1.92 1.80 5.71
C GLU A 155 -2.21 0.30 5.70
N SER A 156 -1.91 -0.41 6.81
CA SER A 156 -2.06 -1.85 6.90
C SER A 156 -2.31 -2.33 8.32
N SER A 157 -2.80 -3.58 8.47
CA SER A 157 -2.90 -4.25 9.77
C SER A 157 -1.59 -4.91 10.13
N VAL A 158 -1.18 -4.80 11.40
CA VAL A 158 0.01 -5.47 11.95
C VAL A 158 -0.40 -6.60 12.89
N ALA A 159 -1.40 -6.34 13.74
CA ALA A 159 -1.95 -7.28 14.69
C ALA A 159 -3.42 -6.95 14.95
N SER A 160 -4.12 -7.79 15.69
CA SER A 160 -5.49 -7.49 16.11
C SER A 160 -5.53 -6.18 16.91
N GLY A 161 -6.31 -5.22 16.43
CA GLY A 161 -6.45 -3.89 17.04
C GLY A 161 -5.23 -2.97 16.88
N VAL A 162 -4.26 -3.30 16.00
CA VAL A 162 -3.10 -2.46 15.71
C VAL A 162 -2.98 -2.21 14.22
N ARG A 163 -2.97 -0.95 13.85
CA ARG A 163 -2.78 -0.46 12.48
C ARG A 163 -1.40 0.17 12.32
N ARG A 164 -0.90 0.16 11.11
CA ARG A 164 0.39 0.74 10.71
C ARG A 164 0.18 1.74 9.60
N ILE A 165 0.75 2.93 9.75
CA ILE A 165 0.93 3.89 8.67
C ILE A 165 2.43 4.02 8.38
N GLU A 166 2.77 4.00 7.10
CA GLU A 166 4.07 4.43 6.60
C GLU A 166 3.91 5.73 5.83
N GLY A 167 4.79 6.68 6.10
CA GLY A 167 4.77 7.99 5.48
C GLY A 167 6.16 8.53 5.21
N VAL A 168 6.25 9.52 4.33
CA VAL A 168 7.48 10.19 3.91
C VAL A 168 7.36 11.69 4.06
N THR A 169 8.51 12.39 4.18
CA THR A 169 8.56 13.84 4.23
C THR A 169 9.49 14.42 3.16
N GLY A 170 9.30 15.69 2.86
CA GLY A 170 10.19 16.49 2.04
C GLY A 170 10.51 15.86 0.68
N ARG A 171 11.78 15.52 0.42
CA ARG A 171 12.20 14.94 -0.87
C ARG A 171 11.55 13.57 -1.16
N GLY A 172 11.24 12.79 -0.13
CA GLY A 172 10.54 11.52 -0.29
C GLY A 172 9.15 11.70 -0.90
N VAL A 173 8.44 12.76 -0.54
CA VAL A 173 7.13 13.12 -1.14
C VAL A 173 7.31 13.45 -2.63
N LEU A 174 8.28 14.29 -2.97
CA LEU A 174 8.53 14.67 -4.37
C LEU A 174 8.91 13.47 -5.23
N GLN A 175 9.71 12.56 -4.67
CA GLN A 175 10.07 11.31 -5.36
C GLN A 175 8.86 10.44 -5.62
N HIS A 176 8.00 10.24 -4.62
CA HIS A 176 6.78 9.45 -4.76
C HIS A 176 5.83 10.05 -5.80
N MET A 177 5.63 11.38 -5.76
CA MET A 177 4.83 12.07 -6.78
C MET A 177 5.40 11.91 -8.19
N ALA A 178 6.73 11.93 -8.34
CA ALA A 178 7.37 11.72 -9.64
C ALA A 178 7.18 10.28 -10.15
N GLU A 179 7.25 9.28 -9.25
CA GLU A 179 6.99 7.87 -9.56
C GLU A 179 5.54 7.65 -9.98
N ASP A 180 4.57 8.26 -9.28
CA ASP A 180 3.15 8.22 -9.63
C ASP A 180 2.89 8.86 -10.99
N ALA A 181 3.45 10.05 -11.21
CA ALA A 181 3.32 10.76 -12.50
C ALA A 181 3.91 9.94 -13.65
N LYS A 182 5.07 9.30 -13.42
CA LYS A 182 5.68 8.40 -14.40
C LYS A 182 4.79 7.20 -14.70
N THR A 183 4.22 6.57 -13.68
CA THR A 183 3.32 5.41 -13.86
C THR A 183 2.09 5.78 -14.69
N ILE A 184 1.49 6.94 -14.43
CA ILE A 184 0.36 7.47 -15.20
C ILE A 184 0.78 7.73 -16.66
N GLN A 185 1.95 8.34 -16.86
CA GLN A 185 2.48 8.60 -18.19
C GLN A 185 2.77 7.32 -18.97
N ASP A 186 3.38 6.33 -18.34
CA ASP A 186 3.69 5.03 -18.94
C ASP A 186 2.40 4.30 -19.34
N ALA A 187 1.36 4.32 -18.48
CA ALA A 187 0.04 3.74 -18.77
C ALA A 187 -0.64 4.46 -19.94
N SER A 188 -0.63 5.80 -19.94
CA SER A 188 -1.19 6.60 -21.05
C SER A 188 -0.49 6.32 -22.36
N SER A 189 0.84 6.19 -22.34
CA SER A 189 1.64 5.87 -23.52
C SER A 189 1.34 4.47 -24.05
N ALA A 190 1.15 3.48 -23.18
CA ALA A 190 0.76 2.12 -23.57
C ALA A 190 -0.59 2.11 -24.29
N LEU A 191 -1.51 2.99 -23.90
CA LEU A 191 -2.81 3.18 -24.56
C LEU A 191 -2.77 4.17 -25.72
N LYS A 192 -1.61 4.73 -26.06
CA LYS A 192 -1.40 5.73 -27.11
C LYS A 192 -2.23 7.01 -26.92
N LEU A 193 -2.47 7.39 -25.65
CA LEU A 193 -3.17 8.61 -25.30
C LEU A 193 -2.20 9.79 -25.30
N ASN A 194 -2.64 10.92 -25.83
CA ASN A 194 -1.87 12.17 -25.79
C ASN A 194 -2.07 12.94 -24.47
N ASN A 195 -3.22 12.73 -23.82
CA ASN A 195 -3.59 13.37 -22.57
C ASN A 195 -3.84 12.31 -21.48
N PRO A 196 -3.04 12.28 -20.39
CA PRO A 196 -3.25 11.35 -19.28
C PRO A 196 -4.63 11.46 -18.60
N ALA A 197 -5.31 12.60 -18.73
CA ALA A 197 -6.65 12.77 -18.16
C ALA A 197 -7.72 11.87 -18.84
N GLU A 198 -7.44 11.39 -20.03
CA GLU A 198 -8.31 10.46 -20.78
C GLU A 198 -8.16 8.99 -20.35
N LEU A 199 -7.18 8.70 -19.47
CA LEU A 199 -6.87 7.34 -19.05
C LEU A 199 -8.07 6.58 -18.44
N PRO A 200 -8.87 7.15 -17.53
CA PRO A 200 -10.03 6.47 -16.97
C PRO A 200 -11.04 6.06 -18.04
N GLU A 201 -11.39 6.98 -18.94
CA GLU A 201 -12.36 6.74 -20.01
C GLU A 201 -11.85 5.68 -21.02
N ALA A 202 -10.57 5.74 -21.38
CA ALA A 202 -9.94 4.75 -22.24
C ALA A 202 -9.94 3.35 -21.61
N CYS A 203 -9.70 3.23 -20.32
CA CYS A 203 -9.80 1.96 -19.60
C CYS A 203 -11.23 1.40 -19.60
N GLU A 204 -12.24 2.23 -19.35
CA GLU A 204 -13.65 1.82 -19.39
C GLU A 204 -14.06 1.35 -20.80
N HIS A 205 -13.63 2.08 -21.83
CA HIS A 205 -13.86 1.70 -23.21
C HIS A 205 -13.25 0.34 -23.55
N LEU A 206 -11.97 0.11 -23.20
CA LEU A 206 -11.29 -1.16 -23.41
C LEU A 206 -11.97 -2.33 -22.70
N LEU A 207 -12.43 -2.14 -21.48
CA LEU A 207 -13.16 -3.17 -20.73
C LEU A 207 -14.49 -3.50 -21.41
N SER A 208 -15.19 -2.50 -21.95
CA SER A 208 -16.42 -2.67 -22.69
C SER A 208 -16.19 -3.42 -23.99
N GLU A 209 -15.20 -3.01 -24.78
CA GLU A 209 -14.80 -3.66 -26.05
C GLU A 209 -14.37 -5.12 -25.81
N GLN A 210 -13.56 -5.38 -24.79
CA GLN A 210 -13.16 -6.73 -24.42
C GLN A 210 -14.36 -7.63 -24.13
N LYS A 211 -15.38 -7.10 -23.41
CA LYS A 211 -16.60 -7.83 -23.09
C LYS A 211 -17.42 -8.14 -24.34
N GLU A 212 -17.48 -7.21 -25.28
CA GLU A 212 -18.17 -7.39 -26.55
C GLU A 212 -17.47 -8.42 -27.42
N LEU A 213 -16.15 -8.29 -27.60
CA LEU A 213 -15.35 -9.26 -28.38
C LEU A 213 -15.45 -10.68 -27.79
N ARG A 214 -15.49 -10.85 -26.49
CA ARG A 214 -15.72 -12.16 -25.87
C ARG A 214 -17.07 -12.72 -26.24
N ARG A 215 -18.12 -11.92 -26.21
CA ARG A 215 -19.48 -12.37 -26.63
C ARG A 215 -19.54 -12.72 -28.10
N GLU A 216 -18.87 -11.97 -28.97
CA GLU A 216 -18.80 -12.27 -30.39
C GLU A 216 -18.04 -13.57 -30.65
N LEU A 217 -16.90 -13.76 -29.95
CA LEU A 217 -16.13 -15.00 -30.02
C LEU A 217 -16.97 -16.22 -29.56
N GLU A 218 -17.71 -16.10 -28.47
CA GLU A 218 -18.61 -17.17 -27.98
C GLU A 218 -19.71 -17.49 -29.05
N LYS A 219 -20.32 -16.46 -29.65
CA LYS A 219 -21.31 -16.65 -30.73
C LYS A 219 -20.69 -17.29 -31.95
N ALA A 220 -19.49 -16.86 -32.36
CA ALA A 220 -18.79 -17.47 -33.51
C ALA A 220 -18.43 -18.93 -33.23
N ASN A 221 -17.93 -19.26 -32.04
CA ASN A 221 -17.64 -20.64 -31.64
C ASN A 221 -18.91 -21.50 -31.59
N ALA A 222 -20.03 -20.97 -31.09
CA ALA A 222 -21.30 -21.69 -31.09
C ALA A 222 -21.80 -21.98 -32.51
N ARG A 223 -21.67 -21.02 -33.48
CA ARG A 223 -22.00 -21.24 -34.88
C ARG A 223 -21.11 -22.31 -35.52
N LEU A 224 -19.80 -22.27 -35.27
CA LEU A 224 -18.87 -23.30 -35.73
C LEU A 224 -19.21 -24.67 -35.17
N ALA A 225 -19.54 -24.76 -33.87
CA ALA A 225 -19.96 -26.01 -33.25
C ALA A 225 -21.23 -26.57 -33.90
N ASN A 226 -22.24 -25.73 -34.18
CA ASN A 226 -23.46 -26.16 -34.90
C ASN A 226 -23.15 -26.69 -36.31
N TRP A 227 -22.34 -25.96 -37.08
CA TRP A 227 -21.95 -26.42 -38.44
C TRP A 227 -21.19 -27.74 -38.43
N GLN A 228 -20.31 -27.92 -37.43
CA GLN A 228 -19.58 -29.20 -37.30
C GLN A 228 -20.52 -30.34 -36.90
N VAL A 229 -21.49 -30.09 -36.05
CA VAL A 229 -22.52 -31.07 -35.66
C VAL A 229 -23.40 -31.43 -36.85
N ASP A 230 -23.89 -30.45 -37.63
CA ASP A 230 -24.69 -30.70 -38.85
C ASP A 230 -23.92 -31.56 -39.84
N GLY A 231 -22.64 -31.29 -40.10
CA GLY A 231 -21.78 -32.12 -40.94
C GLY A 231 -21.58 -33.55 -40.43
N LEU A 232 -21.61 -33.78 -39.13
CA LEU A 232 -21.58 -35.12 -38.55
C LEU A 232 -22.88 -35.89 -38.78
N PHE A 233 -24.03 -35.23 -38.76
CA PHE A 233 -25.32 -35.87 -39.08
C PHE A 233 -25.41 -36.27 -40.51
N ASP A 234 -24.84 -35.48 -41.45
CA ASP A 234 -24.79 -35.78 -42.87
C ASP A 234 -23.91 -37.02 -43.18
N SER A 235 -22.88 -37.27 -42.39
CA SER A 235 -21.96 -38.41 -42.52
C SER A 235 -22.36 -39.64 -41.73
N ALA A 236 -23.53 -39.66 -41.12
CA ALA A 236 -23.98 -40.75 -40.24
C ALA A 236 -24.33 -42.02 -41.03
N GLU A 237 -23.84 -43.17 -40.58
CA GLU A 237 -24.09 -44.48 -41.17
C GLU A 237 -25.17 -45.24 -40.41
N MET A 238 -26.03 -45.95 -41.19
CA MET A 238 -27.03 -46.88 -40.63
C MET A 238 -26.46 -48.27 -40.46
N VAL A 239 -26.25 -48.73 -39.25
CA VAL A 239 -25.76 -50.07 -38.94
C VAL A 239 -26.82 -50.83 -38.11
N LYS A 240 -27.37 -51.88 -38.67
CA LYS A 240 -28.42 -52.73 -38.02
C LYS A 240 -29.60 -51.92 -37.45
N GLY A 241 -30.04 -50.88 -38.15
CA GLY A 241 -31.18 -50.04 -37.72
C GLY A 241 -30.83 -48.98 -36.69
N VAL A 242 -29.54 -48.78 -36.38
CA VAL A 242 -29.02 -47.75 -35.48
C VAL A 242 -28.19 -46.75 -36.30
N LYS A 243 -28.44 -45.48 -36.14
CA LYS A 243 -27.66 -44.39 -36.73
C LYS A 243 -26.39 -44.18 -35.90
N ILE A 244 -25.23 -44.37 -36.52
CA ILE A 244 -23.92 -44.19 -35.86
C ILE A 244 -23.27 -42.92 -36.41
N ILE A 245 -22.87 -42.05 -35.54
CA ILE A 245 -22.16 -40.81 -35.82
C ILE A 245 -20.74 -40.93 -35.28
N THR A 246 -19.75 -40.74 -36.12
CA THR A 246 -18.33 -40.75 -35.70
C THR A 246 -17.66 -39.47 -36.20
N GLY A 247 -16.84 -38.85 -35.35
CA GLY A 247 -16.09 -37.64 -35.71
C GLY A 247 -14.74 -37.62 -35.03
N SER A 248 -13.73 -37.09 -35.73
CA SER A 248 -12.41 -36.84 -35.22
C SER A 248 -12.10 -35.33 -35.30
N PHE A 249 -11.76 -34.74 -34.22
CA PHE A 249 -11.48 -33.31 -34.12
C PHE A 249 -10.03 -33.08 -33.71
N SER A 250 -9.22 -32.53 -34.61
CA SER A 250 -7.88 -32.06 -34.30
C SER A 250 -7.97 -30.58 -33.82
N SER A 251 -7.46 -30.24 -32.64
CA SER A 251 -7.41 -28.88 -32.11
C SER A 251 -8.70 -28.35 -31.45
N THR A 252 -9.57 -29.22 -30.96
CA THR A 252 -10.78 -28.82 -30.25
C THR A 252 -10.61 -28.96 -28.76
N THR A 253 -11.05 -27.95 -27.98
CA THR A 253 -10.98 -28.00 -26.52
C THR A 253 -12.03 -28.94 -25.93
N ALA A 254 -11.79 -29.48 -24.74
CA ALA A 254 -12.75 -30.33 -24.05
C ALA A 254 -14.13 -29.67 -23.84
N ASP A 255 -14.15 -28.36 -23.62
CA ASP A 255 -15.40 -27.60 -23.44
C ASP A 255 -16.15 -27.43 -24.76
N ALA A 256 -15.45 -27.23 -25.87
CA ALA A 256 -16.08 -27.21 -27.20
C ALA A 256 -16.67 -28.58 -27.54
N LEU A 257 -15.99 -29.69 -27.24
CA LEU A 257 -16.52 -31.04 -27.40
C LEU A 257 -17.76 -31.27 -26.53
N ARG A 258 -17.78 -30.83 -25.29
CA ARG A 258 -18.96 -30.92 -24.42
C ARG A 258 -20.15 -30.15 -25.01
N THR A 259 -19.90 -28.95 -25.55
CA THR A 259 -20.94 -28.15 -26.24
C THR A 259 -21.51 -28.87 -27.44
N MET A 260 -20.67 -29.47 -28.32
CA MET A 260 -21.11 -30.26 -29.46
C MET A 260 -21.92 -31.48 -29.02
N LEU A 261 -21.47 -32.22 -28.01
CA LEU A 261 -22.21 -33.36 -27.48
C LEU A 261 -23.56 -32.95 -26.90
N SER A 262 -23.64 -31.81 -26.23
CA SER A 262 -24.92 -31.27 -25.74
C SER A 262 -25.88 -30.96 -26.88
N LEU A 263 -25.39 -30.40 -28.01
CA LEU A 263 -26.18 -30.10 -29.19
C LEU A 263 -26.70 -31.40 -29.88
N ILE A 264 -25.86 -32.42 -29.99
CA ILE A 264 -26.27 -33.74 -30.53
C ILE A 264 -27.33 -34.37 -29.62
N HIS A 265 -27.18 -34.31 -28.30
CA HIS A 265 -28.12 -34.86 -27.34
C HIS A 265 -29.50 -34.16 -27.37
N ILE A 266 -29.52 -32.84 -27.62
CA ILE A 266 -30.76 -32.06 -27.77
C ILE A 266 -31.49 -32.44 -29.07
N SER A 267 -30.74 -32.72 -30.16
CA SER A 267 -31.30 -33.08 -31.46
C SER A 267 -31.85 -34.51 -31.50
N GLU A 268 -31.30 -35.46 -30.73
CA GLU A 268 -31.80 -36.85 -30.59
C GLU A 268 -31.80 -37.33 -29.11
N PRO A 269 -32.84 -37.06 -28.31
CA PRO A 269 -32.81 -37.21 -26.86
C PRO A 269 -32.89 -38.64 -26.27
N THR A 270 -32.71 -39.69 -27.08
CA THR A 270 -33.16 -41.04 -26.65
C THR A 270 -32.06 -42.08 -26.42
N ARG A 271 -30.73 -41.78 -26.43
CA ARG A 271 -29.71 -42.80 -26.11
C ARG A 271 -28.48 -42.27 -25.39
N PRO A 272 -27.91 -43.08 -24.45
CA PRO A 272 -26.71 -42.69 -23.73
C PRO A 272 -25.49 -42.65 -24.66
N ILE A 273 -24.69 -41.57 -24.54
CA ILE A 273 -23.45 -41.35 -25.30
C ILE A 273 -22.30 -41.81 -24.41
N SER A 274 -21.44 -42.73 -24.90
CA SER A 274 -20.19 -43.05 -24.22
C SER A 274 -19.02 -42.33 -24.89
N ILE A 275 -18.15 -41.72 -24.09
CA ILE A 275 -16.90 -41.10 -24.49
C ILE A 275 -15.77 -42.03 -24.10
N SER A 276 -14.96 -42.46 -25.04
CA SER A 276 -13.72 -43.22 -24.79
C SER A 276 -12.50 -42.32 -25.02
#